data_248e25df3a0caa03d95dd474480c4d75
#
_entry.id   248e25df3a0caa03d95dd474480c4d75
#
_cell.length_a   1.000
_cell.length_b   1.000
_cell.length_c   1.000
_cell.angle_alpha   90.00
_cell.angle_beta   90.00
_cell.angle_gamma   90.00
#
_symmetry.space_group_name_H-M   'P 1'
#
loop_
_entity.id
_entity.type
_entity.pdbx_description
1 polymer ?
#
loop_
_entity_poly.entity_id
_entity_poly.type
_entity_poly.pdbx_seq_one_letter_code
_entity_poly.pdbx_strand_id
1 'polypeptide(L)'
;FSILMAIVALGPILAPSMGGFVVTAFGWRGVFVFQALLAVLLVISMHLVLTESRDPNAVRPFSVPAVAVDYRTLIRDRAFIGYTLAGAFGMASLFAYVTGAPAVLIEGYGLSPQQFGWLLGVNGFAFMAASRLNIVALRKRTPSQLLARTVWVPAIIGSVLTTLTLAFDVPLWLFVALQLSFFVGVARVTP
;
A
#
# COMPACT_ATOMS: atom_id res chain seq x y z
N PHE A 1 -6.08 1.84 -17.71
CA PHE A 1 -6.02 2.00 -16.24
C PHE A 1 -6.29 0.68 -15.50
N SER A 2 -7.33 -0.09 -15.87
CA SER A 2 -7.70 -1.35 -15.18
C SER A 2 -6.59 -2.42 -15.21
N ILE A 3 -5.87 -2.55 -16.32
CA ILE A 3 -4.76 -3.49 -16.47
C ILE A 3 -3.57 -3.06 -15.58
N LEU A 4 -3.26 -1.77 -15.55
CA LEU A 4 -2.22 -1.21 -14.69
C LEU A 4 -2.52 -1.49 -13.21
N MET A 5 -3.75 -1.27 -12.77
CA MET A 5 -4.17 -1.56 -11.40
C MET A 5 -4.13 -3.05 -11.07
N ALA A 6 -4.43 -3.92 -12.03
CA ALA A 6 -4.30 -5.37 -11.85
C ALA A 6 -2.83 -5.79 -11.65
N ILE A 7 -1.90 -5.22 -12.41
CA ILE A 7 -0.46 -5.48 -12.27
C ILE A 7 0.05 -4.98 -10.91
N VAL A 8 -0.35 -3.78 -10.49
CA VAL A 8 0.03 -3.23 -9.17
C VAL A 8 -0.48 -4.11 -8.04
N ALA A 9 -1.70 -4.67 -8.17
CA ALA A 9 -2.28 -5.56 -7.17
C ALA A 9 -1.58 -6.93 -7.08
N LEU A 10 -0.94 -7.39 -8.16
CA LEU A 10 -0.16 -8.64 -8.16
C LEU A 10 1.19 -8.48 -7.43
N GLY A 11 1.75 -7.29 -7.39
CA GLY A 11 3.06 -7.03 -6.76
C GLY A 11 3.17 -7.57 -5.34
N PRO A 12 2.30 -7.15 -4.39
CA PRO A 12 2.33 -7.63 -3.01
C PRO A 12 2.12 -9.14 -2.83
N ILE A 13 1.49 -9.79 -3.81
CA ILE A 13 1.25 -11.25 -3.78
C ILE A 13 2.50 -11.99 -4.27
N LEU A 14 3.09 -11.54 -5.37
CA LEU A 14 4.22 -12.22 -6.00
C LEU A 14 5.56 -11.89 -5.33
N ALA A 15 5.75 -10.66 -4.88
CA ALA A 15 7.03 -10.20 -4.33
C ALA A 15 7.51 -11.00 -3.11
N PRO A 16 6.68 -11.34 -2.11
CA PRO A 16 7.12 -12.16 -0.99
C PRO A 16 7.52 -13.58 -1.41
N SER A 17 6.77 -14.20 -2.33
CA SER A 17 7.05 -15.55 -2.82
C SER A 17 8.34 -15.58 -3.62
N MET A 18 8.54 -14.63 -4.53
CA MET A 18 9.78 -14.50 -5.31
C MET A 18 10.97 -14.15 -4.41
N GLY A 19 10.78 -13.21 -3.48
CA GLY A 19 11.81 -12.83 -2.52
C GLY A 19 12.24 -14.01 -1.64
N GLY A 20 11.30 -14.78 -1.12
CA GLY A 20 11.56 -15.98 -0.34
C GLY A 20 12.37 -17.03 -1.12
N PHE A 21 11.99 -17.29 -2.38
CA PHE A 21 12.74 -18.19 -3.26
C PHE A 21 14.18 -17.70 -3.49
N VAL A 22 14.35 -16.41 -3.81
CA VAL A 22 15.68 -15.83 -4.06
C VAL A 22 16.55 -15.87 -2.79
N VAL A 23 15.98 -15.57 -1.62
CA VAL A 23 16.72 -15.66 -0.34
C VAL A 23 17.17 -17.08 -0.06
N THR A 24 16.31 -18.06 -0.31
CA THR A 24 16.62 -19.49 -0.05
C THR A 24 17.69 -20.00 -1.00
N ALA A 25 17.65 -19.59 -2.28
CA ALA A 25 18.58 -20.08 -3.30
C ALA A 25 19.94 -19.34 -3.32
N PHE A 26 19.94 -18.02 -3.06
CA PHE A 26 21.09 -17.14 -3.28
C PHE A 26 21.46 -16.29 -2.05
N GLY A 27 20.75 -16.50 -0.94
CA GLY A 27 20.93 -15.70 0.27
C GLY A 27 20.40 -14.26 0.13
N TRP A 28 20.50 -13.48 1.20
CA TRP A 28 19.96 -12.11 1.24
C TRP A 28 20.58 -11.16 0.19
N ARG A 29 21.87 -11.37 -0.15
CA ARG A 29 22.53 -10.57 -1.20
C ARG A 29 21.95 -10.81 -2.59
N GLY A 30 21.45 -12.01 -2.84
CA GLY A 30 20.77 -12.37 -4.09
C GLY A 30 19.53 -11.51 -4.36
N VAL A 31 18.84 -11.06 -3.33
CA VAL A 31 17.66 -10.17 -3.48
C VAL A 31 18.07 -8.84 -4.11
N PHE A 32 19.18 -8.25 -3.68
CA PHE A 32 19.66 -6.98 -4.26
C PHE A 32 20.14 -7.14 -5.69
N VAL A 33 20.82 -8.25 -5.98
CA VAL A 33 21.23 -8.57 -7.37
C VAL A 33 20.00 -8.75 -8.26
N PHE A 34 19.01 -9.49 -7.80
CA PHE A 34 17.75 -9.69 -8.53
C PHE A 34 17.02 -8.34 -8.78
N GLN A 35 16.92 -7.47 -7.77
CA GLN A 35 16.34 -6.13 -7.93
C GLN A 35 17.13 -5.28 -8.93
N ALA A 36 18.47 -5.32 -8.87
CA ALA A 36 19.32 -4.59 -9.81
C ALA A 36 19.12 -5.09 -11.26
N LEU A 37 19.03 -6.39 -11.46
CA LEU A 37 18.74 -6.96 -12.79
C LEU A 37 17.38 -6.55 -13.32
N LEU A 38 16.36 -6.56 -12.47
CA LEU A 38 15.02 -6.06 -12.84
C LEU A 38 15.05 -4.57 -13.20
N ALA A 39 15.77 -3.76 -12.43
CA ALA A 39 15.89 -2.33 -12.71
C ALA A 39 16.58 -2.09 -14.06
N VAL A 40 17.66 -2.79 -14.35
CA VAL A 40 18.36 -2.71 -15.65
C VAL A 40 17.42 -3.14 -16.78
N LEU A 41 16.70 -4.25 -16.62
CA LEU A 41 15.74 -4.73 -17.61
C LEU A 41 14.63 -3.69 -17.87
N LEU A 42 14.12 -3.05 -16.82
CA LEU A 42 13.12 -1.98 -16.96
C LEU A 42 13.67 -0.77 -17.70
N VAL A 43 14.89 -0.33 -17.39
CA VAL A 43 15.54 0.80 -18.09
C VAL A 43 15.73 0.48 -19.58
N ILE A 44 16.22 -0.72 -19.90
CA ILE A 44 16.37 -1.16 -21.28
C ILE A 44 15.02 -1.22 -21.99
N SER A 45 14.02 -1.81 -21.36
CA SER A 45 12.65 -1.89 -21.91
C SER A 45 12.04 -0.53 -22.17
N MET A 46 12.22 0.41 -21.23
CA MET A 46 11.77 1.80 -21.41
C MET A 46 12.44 2.45 -22.61
N HIS A 47 13.74 2.29 -22.74
CA HIS A 47 14.51 2.91 -23.82
C HIS A 47 14.17 2.34 -25.20
N LEU A 48 13.85 1.03 -25.29
CA LEU A 48 13.54 0.37 -26.54
C LEU A 48 12.07 0.48 -26.98
N VAL A 49 11.15 0.56 -26.01
CA VAL A 49 9.71 0.45 -26.30
C VAL A 49 8.96 1.78 -26.17
N LEU A 50 9.40 2.65 -25.24
CA LEU A 50 8.72 3.92 -25.03
C LEU A 50 9.23 4.98 -26.02
N THR A 51 8.31 5.43 -26.86
CA THR A 51 8.52 6.63 -27.68
C THR A 51 8.12 7.85 -26.89
N GLU A 52 8.85 8.97 -27.07
CA GLU A 52 8.48 10.24 -26.46
C GLU A 52 7.08 10.67 -26.94
N SER A 53 6.15 10.73 -26.01
CA SER A 53 4.75 11.10 -26.31
C SER A 53 4.44 12.55 -26.01
N ARG A 54 5.40 13.29 -25.44
CA ARG A 54 5.24 14.69 -25.08
C ARG A 54 5.53 15.57 -26.29
N ASP A 55 4.63 16.50 -26.60
CA ASP A 55 4.87 17.52 -27.61
C ASP A 55 6.07 18.39 -27.20
N PRO A 56 7.15 18.47 -28.01
CA PRO A 56 8.30 19.31 -27.70
C PRO A 56 7.94 20.79 -27.47
N ASN A 57 6.88 21.27 -28.12
CA ASN A 57 6.41 22.65 -27.99
C ASN A 57 5.62 22.90 -26.68
N ALA A 58 5.16 21.86 -26.02
CA ALA A 58 4.46 21.94 -24.73
C ALA A 58 5.41 21.88 -23.52
N VAL A 59 6.72 21.76 -23.76
CA VAL A 59 7.73 21.69 -22.68
C VAL A 59 7.96 23.07 -22.11
N ARG A 60 7.50 23.33 -20.92
CA ARG A 60 7.90 24.52 -20.16
C ARG A 60 9.34 24.38 -19.70
N PRO A 61 10.19 25.42 -19.86
CA PRO A 61 11.56 25.38 -19.34
C PRO A 61 11.52 25.16 -17.81
N PHE A 62 12.44 24.33 -17.32
CA PHE A 62 12.54 24.07 -15.89
C PHE A 62 12.92 25.38 -15.17
N SER A 63 12.08 25.77 -14.22
CA SER A 63 12.27 26.98 -13.42
C SER A 63 12.04 26.64 -11.94
N VAL A 64 13.10 26.70 -11.15
CA VAL A 64 13.02 26.45 -9.69
C VAL A 64 12.01 27.38 -9.01
N PRO A 65 11.96 28.70 -9.33
CA PRO A 65 10.94 29.58 -8.77
C PRO A 65 9.50 29.15 -9.13
N ALA A 66 9.25 28.71 -10.37
CA ALA A 66 7.92 28.25 -10.78
C ALA A 66 7.51 27.01 -10.02
N VAL A 67 8.41 26.03 -9.89
CA VAL A 67 8.18 24.82 -9.09
C VAL A 67 7.88 25.17 -7.63
N ALA A 68 8.63 26.10 -7.04
CA ALA A 68 8.40 26.54 -5.66
C ALA A 68 7.01 27.18 -5.46
N VAL A 69 6.56 27.96 -6.45
CA VAL A 69 5.20 28.55 -6.44
C VAL A 69 4.13 27.48 -6.53
N ASP A 70 4.31 26.49 -7.43
CA ASP A 70 3.38 25.37 -7.59
C ASP A 70 3.27 24.55 -6.28
N TYR A 71 4.41 24.20 -5.67
CA TYR A 71 4.43 23.51 -4.36
C TYR A 71 3.75 24.32 -3.26
N ARG A 72 4.02 25.64 -3.20
CA ARG A 72 3.39 26.51 -2.22
C ARG A 72 1.87 26.56 -2.39
N THR A 73 1.39 26.52 -3.62
CA THR A 73 -0.04 26.51 -3.94
C THR A 73 -0.66 25.19 -3.47
N LEU A 74 -0.03 24.06 -3.80
CA LEU A 74 -0.49 22.72 -3.38
C LEU A 74 -0.51 22.55 -1.85
N ILE A 75 0.52 23.01 -1.13
CA ILE A 75 0.60 22.93 0.33
C ILE A 75 -0.47 23.80 1.00
N ARG A 76 -0.92 24.87 0.34
CA ARG A 76 -1.99 25.72 0.86
C ARG A 76 -3.39 25.21 0.54
N ASP A 77 -3.53 24.32 -0.41
CA ASP A 77 -4.79 23.67 -0.73
C ASP A 77 -5.13 22.61 0.33
N ARG A 78 -6.11 22.94 1.16
CA ARG A 78 -6.56 22.07 2.26
C ARG A 78 -7.10 20.73 1.75
N ALA A 79 -7.73 20.70 0.59
CA ALA A 79 -8.25 19.47 0.01
C ALA A 79 -7.10 18.57 -0.44
N PHE A 80 -6.11 19.14 -1.16
CA PHE A 80 -4.91 18.44 -1.58
C PHE A 80 -4.15 17.84 -0.40
N ILE A 81 -3.88 18.64 0.64
CA ILE A 81 -3.18 18.17 1.84
C ILE A 81 -3.98 17.08 2.57
N GLY A 82 -5.32 17.24 2.68
CA GLY A 82 -6.17 16.24 3.30
C GLY A 82 -6.11 14.88 2.60
N TYR A 83 -6.21 14.85 1.27
CA TYR A 83 -6.10 13.62 0.49
C TYR A 83 -4.69 13.02 0.55
N THR A 84 -3.66 13.85 0.45
CA THR A 84 -2.25 13.42 0.52
C THR A 84 -1.93 12.81 1.87
N LEU A 85 -2.33 13.43 2.98
CA LEU A 85 -2.11 12.90 4.32
C LEU A 85 -2.91 11.61 4.55
N ALA A 86 -4.15 11.55 4.12
CA ALA A 86 -4.96 10.34 4.24
C ALA A 86 -4.31 9.15 3.51
N GLY A 87 -3.86 9.36 2.27
CA GLY A 87 -3.12 8.34 1.51
C GLY A 87 -1.78 7.97 2.13
N ALA A 88 -1.01 8.95 2.57
CA ALA A 88 0.29 8.75 3.22
C ALA A 88 0.17 7.95 4.52
N PHE A 89 -0.76 8.30 5.40
CA PHE A 89 -1.00 7.54 6.64
C PHE A 89 -1.58 6.15 6.37
N GLY A 90 -2.42 5.98 5.34
CA GLY A 90 -2.88 4.68 4.90
C GLY A 90 -1.72 3.76 4.48
N MET A 91 -0.80 4.27 3.65
CA MET A 91 0.39 3.54 3.24
C MET A 91 1.37 3.29 4.41
N ALA A 92 1.61 4.28 5.27
CA ALA A 92 2.44 4.12 6.46
C ALA A 92 1.90 3.00 7.37
N SER A 93 0.59 2.92 7.56
CA SER A 93 -0.06 1.87 8.35
C SER A 93 0.14 0.48 7.73
N LEU A 94 0.06 0.37 6.40
CA LEU A 94 0.32 -0.87 5.68
C LEU A 94 1.77 -1.33 5.89
N PHE A 95 2.75 -0.43 5.72
CA PHE A 95 4.16 -0.75 5.91
C PHE A 95 4.50 -1.07 7.36
N ALA A 96 3.92 -0.34 8.32
CA ALA A 96 4.08 -0.65 9.75
C ALA A 96 3.61 -2.07 10.07
N TYR A 97 2.45 -2.47 9.50
CA TYR A 97 1.97 -3.83 9.63
C TYR A 97 2.93 -4.84 9.00
N VAL A 98 3.31 -4.67 7.73
CA VAL A 98 4.19 -5.63 7.02
C VAL A 98 5.51 -5.83 7.77
N THR A 99 6.04 -4.79 8.39
CA THR A 99 7.29 -4.84 9.16
C THR A 99 7.10 -5.49 10.53
N GLY A 100 6.01 -5.16 11.25
CA GLY A 100 5.77 -5.63 12.61
C GLY A 100 5.05 -6.98 12.72
N ALA A 101 4.30 -7.36 11.70
CA ALA A 101 3.46 -8.55 11.74
C ALA A 101 4.22 -9.88 11.98
N PRO A 102 5.44 -10.12 11.42
CA PRO A 102 6.18 -11.33 11.72
C PRO A 102 6.51 -11.47 13.20
N ALA A 103 6.98 -10.41 13.86
CA ALA A 103 7.29 -10.44 15.28
C ALA A 103 6.04 -10.73 16.12
N VAL A 104 4.91 -10.11 15.82
CA VAL A 104 3.67 -10.34 16.57
C VAL A 104 3.09 -11.71 16.28
N LEU A 105 2.97 -12.12 15.03
CA LEU A 105 2.22 -13.32 14.65
C LEU A 105 3.05 -14.60 14.75
N ILE A 106 4.33 -14.56 14.39
CA ILE A 106 5.21 -15.73 14.47
C ILE A 106 5.79 -15.85 15.88
N GLU A 107 6.42 -14.79 16.40
CA GLU A 107 7.09 -14.85 17.69
C GLU A 107 6.11 -14.73 18.86
N GLY A 108 5.10 -13.84 18.75
CA GLY A 108 4.10 -13.62 19.79
C GLY A 108 3.02 -14.70 19.87
N TYR A 109 2.38 -15.00 18.73
CA TYR A 109 1.30 -15.99 18.67
C TYR A 109 1.74 -17.41 18.28
N GLY A 110 3.02 -17.62 17.94
CA GLY A 110 3.57 -18.93 17.60
C GLY A 110 3.11 -19.49 16.25
N LEU A 111 2.70 -18.62 15.30
CA LEU A 111 2.34 -19.08 13.96
C LEU A 111 3.57 -19.60 13.21
N SER A 112 3.37 -20.67 12.44
CA SER A 112 4.40 -21.08 11.50
C SER A 112 4.56 -20.04 10.36
N PRO A 113 5.73 -19.96 9.72
CA PRO A 113 5.93 -19.07 8.55
C PRO A 113 4.93 -19.32 7.43
N GLN A 114 4.48 -20.56 7.25
CA GLN A 114 3.45 -20.90 6.28
C GLN A 114 2.07 -20.34 6.65
N GLN A 115 1.65 -20.46 7.91
CA GLN A 115 0.39 -19.89 8.40
C GLN A 115 0.40 -18.38 8.29
N PHE A 116 1.51 -17.74 8.61
CA PHE A 116 1.72 -16.31 8.39
C PHE A 116 1.58 -15.93 6.91
N GLY A 117 2.18 -16.69 6.00
CA GLY A 117 2.04 -16.49 4.55
C GLY A 117 0.58 -16.58 4.07
N TRP A 118 -0.18 -17.56 4.57
CA TRP A 118 -1.62 -17.67 4.29
C TRP A 118 -2.39 -16.44 4.78
N LEU A 119 -2.09 -15.97 5.98
CA LEU A 119 -2.73 -14.80 6.55
C LEU A 119 -2.44 -13.54 5.74
N LEU A 120 -1.21 -13.36 5.27
CA LEU A 120 -0.85 -12.28 4.36
C LEU A 120 -1.65 -12.34 3.04
N GLY A 121 -1.83 -13.53 2.49
CA GLY A 121 -2.66 -13.75 1.31
C GLY A 121 -4.12 -13.35 1.53
N VAL A 122 -4.70 -13.73 2.67
CA VAL A 122 -6.07 -13.34 3.06
C VAL A 122 -6.18 -11.82 3.22
N ASN A 123 -5.19 -11.17 3.85
CA ASN A 123 -5.14 -9.72 3.99
C ASN A 123 -5.10 -9.02 2.63
N GLY A 124 -4.24 -9.50 1.72
CA GLY A 124 -4.15 -8.97 0.36
C GLY A 124 -5.46 -9.11 -0.40
N PHE A 125 -6.12 -10.26 -0.29
CA PHE A 125 -7.42 -10.49 -0.89
C PHE A 125 -8.51 -9.58 -0.30
N ALA A 126 -8.57 -9.43 1.02
CA ALA A 126 -9.50 -8.54 1.69
C ALA A 126 -9.29 -7.07 1.28
N PHE A 127 -8.04 -6.63 1.18
CA PHE A 127 -7.69 -5.29 0.69
C PHE A 127 -8.15 -5.08 -0.76
N MET A 128 -7.89 -6.05 -1.64
CA MET A 128 -8.32 -5.99 -3.05
C MET A 128 -9.84 -5.97 -3.18
N ALA A 129 -10.55 -6.80 -2.45
CA ALA A 129 -12.02 -6.82 -2.44
C ALA A 129 -12.60 -5.49 -1.95
N ALA A 130 -12.04 -4.91 -0.89
CA ALA A 130 -12.45 -3.62 -0.37
C ALA A 130 -12.18 -2.47 -1.37
N SER A 131 -11.06 -2.49 -2.07
CA SER A 131 -10.73 -1.54 -3.13
C SER A 131 -11.74 -1.61 -4.29
N ARG A 132 -12.18 -2.82 -4.66
CA ARG A 132 -13.23 -2.99 -5.67
C ARG A 132 -14.57 -2.39 -5.22
N LEU A 133 -14.94 -2.58 -3.95
CA LEU A 133 -16.14 -1.97 -3.38
C LEU A 133 -16.04 -0.44 -3.36
N ASN A 134 -14.83 0.11 -3.19
CA ASN A 134 -14.58 1.53 -3.25
C ASN A 134 -14.88 2.11 -4.65
N ILE A 135 -14.45 1.43 -5.71
CA ILE A 135 -14.74 1.82 -7.10
C ILE A 135 -16.26 1.88 -7.35
N VAL A 136 -17.00 0.90 -6.83
CA VAL A 136 -18.47 0.89 -6.95
C VAL A 136 -19.11 2.03 -6.16
N ALA A 137 -18.59 2.33 -4.97
CA ALA A 137 -19.09 3.43 -4.14
C ALA A 137 -18.84 4.81 -4.78
N LEU A 138 -17.72 4.99 -5.48
CA LEU A 138 -17.37 6.23 -6.19
C LEU A 138 -18.31 6.52 -7.39
N ARG A 139 -19.05 5.53 -7.89
CA ARG A 139 -20.09 5.77 -8.92
C ARG A 139 -21.27 6.57 -8.37
N LYS A 140 -21.49 6.56 -7.05
CA LYS A 140 -22.64 7.19 -6.38
C LYS A 140 -22.27 8.33 -5.45
N ARG A 141 -20.99 8.55 -5.18
CA ARG A 141 -20.49 9.52 -4.19
C ARG A 141 -19.24 10.21 -4.68
N THR A 142 -19.02 11.44 -4.25
CA THR A 142 -17.76 12.14 -4.51
C THR A 142 -16.63 11.57 -3.65
N PRO A 143 -15.36 11.64 -4.12
CA PRO A 143 -14.21 11.18 -3.33
C PRO A 143 -14.14 11.80 -1.92
N SER A 144 -14.44 13.09 -1.80
CA SER A 144 -14.46 13.79 -0.51
C SER A 144 -15.49 13.24 0.46
N GLN A 145 -16.70 12.95 -0.03
CA GLN A 145 -17.78 12.38 0.81
C GLN A 145 -17.43 10.95 1.25
N LEU A 146 -16.77 10.19 0.39
CA LEU A 146 -16.36 8.84 0.71
C LEU A 146 -15.24 8.86 1.74
N LEU A 147 -14.19 9.66 1.53
CA LEU A 147 -13.08 9.81 2.45
C LEU A 147 -13.55 10.27 3.84
N ALA A 148 -14.36 11.33 3.92
CA ALA A 148 -14.87 11.85 5.19
C ALA A 148 -15.63 10.80 6.03
N ARG A 149 -16.26 9.83 5.38
CA ARG A 149 -16.99 8.75 6.05
C ARG A 149 -16.13 7.54 6.41
N THR A 150 -15.12 7.26 5.62
CA THR A 150 -14.34 6.02 5.75
C THR A 150 -13.05 6.19 6.54
N VAL A 151 -12.50 7.41 6.65
CA VAL A 151 -11.23 7.68 7.35
C VAL A 151 -11.26 7.30 8.84
N TRP A 152 -12.42 7.39 9.47
CA TRP A 152 -12.61 7.06 10.89
C TRP A 152 -12.56 5.56 11.17
N VAL A 153 -12.89 4.73 10.18
CA VAL A 153 -12.95 3.26 10.34
C VAL A 153 -11.59 2.69 10.72
N PRO A 154 -10.51 2.87 9.95
CA PRO A 154 -9.19 2.36 10.34
C PRO A 154 -8.66 3.03 11.61
N ALA A 155 -8.98 4.31 11.86
CA ALA A 155 -8.54 4.99 13.08
C ALA A 155 -9.17 4.35 14.33
N ILE A 156 -10.48 4.10 14.31
CA ILE A 156 -11.19 3.47 15.43
C ILE A 156 -10.69 2.04 15.62
N ILE A 157 -10.63 1.24 14.56
CA ILE A 157 -10.22 -0.17 14.66
C ILE A 157 -8.76 -0.26 15.12
N GLY A 158 -7.87 0.58 14.60
CA GLY A 158 -6.47 0.63 15.03
C GLY A 158 -6.33 1.00 16.51
N SER A 159 -7.09 2.00 16.97
CA SER A 159 -7.12 2.38 18.39
C SER A 159 -7.66 1.27 19.29
N VAL A 160 -8.75 0.61 18.87
CA VAL A 160 -9.32 -0.54 19.60
C VAL A 160 -8.32 -1.68 19.66
N LEU A 161 -7.70 -2.05 18.55
CA LEU A 161 -6.70 -3.10 18.50
C LEU A 161 -5.52 -2.80 19.42
N THR A 162 -4.98 -1.56 19.35
CA THR A 162 -3.87 -1.13 20.21
C THR A 162 -4.26 -1.18 21.69
N THR A 163 -5.44 -0.67 22.05
CA THR A 163 -5.90 -0.67 23.45
C THR A 163 -6.09 -2.08 23.96
N LEU A 164 -6.69 -2.96 23.17
CA LEU A 164 -6.90 -4.35 23.56
C LEU A 164 -5.58 -5.10 23.74
N THR A 165 -4.62 -4.94 22.82
CA THR A 165 -3.33 -5.64 22.91
C THR A 165 -2.43 -5.12 24.02
N LEU A 166 -2.62 -3.85 24.46
CA LEU A 166 -1.90 -3.31 25.61
C LEU A 166 -2.52 -3.69 26.97
N ALA A 167 -3.84 -3.91 27.00
CA ALA A 167 -4.57 -4.14 28.23
C ALA A 167 -4.86 -5.62 28.54
N PHE A 168 -4.90 -6.45 27.50
CA PHE A 168 -5.35 -7.85 27.59
C PHE A 168 -4.54 -8.78 26.68
N ASP A 169 -4.51 -10.06 27.04
CA ASP A 169 -4.04 -11.11 26.15
C ASP A 169 -5.13 -11.40 25.09
N VAL A 170 -4.99 -10.78 23.92
CA VAL A 170 -5.96 -10.88 22.84
C VAL A 170 -5.84 -12.24 22.16
N PRO A 171 -6.91 -13.04 22.05
CA PRO A 171 -6.86 -14.28 21.31
C PRO A 171 -6.62 -14.04 19.82
N LEU A 172 -5.87 -14.94 19.17
CA LEU A 172 -5.45 -14.82 17.77
C LEU A 172 -6.62 -14.53 16.81
N TRP A 173 -7.76 -15.21 16.98
CA TRP A 173 -8.92 -15.01 16.10
C TRP A 173 -9.47 -13.57 16.16
N LEU A 174 -9.49 -12.97 17.34
CA LEU A 174 -9.96 -11.58 17.52
C LEU A 174 -8.94 -10.59 16.94
N PHE A 175 -7.65 -10.82 17.18
CA PHE A 175 -6.57 -10.04 16.58
C PHE A 175 -6.69 -10.04 15.05
N VAL A 176 -6.81 -11.21 14.43
CA VAL A 176 -6.95 -11.37 12.97
C VAL A 176 -8.22 -10.71 12.45
N ALA A 177 -9.36 -10.86 13.14
CA ALA A 177 -10.62 -10.23 12.72
C ALA A 177 -10.54 -8.69 12.72
N LEU A 178 -9.98 -8.10 13.77
CA LEU A 178 -9.77 -6.65 13.87
C LEU A 178 -8.77 -6.16 12.83
N GLN A 179 -7.69 -6.90 12.62
CA GLN A 179 -6.69 -6.59 11.62
C GLN A 179 -7.27 -6.62 10.19
N LEU A 180 -8.03 -7.65 9.82
CA LEU A 180 -8.72 -7.72 8.52
C LEU A 180 -9.67 -6.53 8.34
N SER A 181 -10.43 -6.19 9.38
CA SER A 181 -11.33 -5.03 9.36
C SER A 181 -10.57 -3.72 9.19
N PHE A 182 -9.39 -3.60 9.79
CA PHE A 182 -8.48 -2.47 9.62
C PHE A 182 -8.03 -2.34 8.15
N PHE A 183 -7.59 -3.44 7.52
CA PHE A 183 -7.18 -3.45 6.11
C PHE A 183 -8.30 -3.06 5.16
N VAL A 184 -9.52 -3.56 5.41
CA VAL A 184 -10.72 -3.14 4.66
C VAL A 184 -10.96 -1.63 4.82
N GLY A 185 -10.77 -1.09 6.02
CA GLY A 185 -10.85 0.35 6.29
C GLY A 185 -9.79 1.14 5.53
N VAL A 186 -8.53 0.74 5.59
CA VAL A 186 -7.41 1.39 4.89
C VAL A 186 -7.62 1.38 3.37
N ALA A 187 -8.05 0.25 2.79
CA ALA A 187 -8.33 0.15 1.36
C ALA A 187 -9.42 1.11 0.87
N ARG A 188 -10.29 1.61 1.76
CA ARG A 188 -11.31 2.60 1.43
C ARG A 188 -10.84 4.04 1.56
N VAL A 189 -9.73 4.27 2.23
CA VAL A 189 -9.11 5.60 2.40
C VAL A 189 -8.09 5.87 1.30
N THR A 190 -7.44 4.84 0.80
CA THR A 190 -6.52 4.92 -0.36
C THR A 190 -7.33 4.83 -1.65
N PRO A 191 -7.38 5.89 -2.46
CA PRO A 191 -8.16 5.94 -3.70
C PRO A 191 -7.61 5.04 -4.81
#